data_4439a7d39f6ef76dc553358741582fb5
#
_entry.id   4439a7d39f6ef76dc553358741582fb5
#
_cell.length_a   1.000
_cell.length_b   1.000
_cell.length_c   1.000
_cell.angle_alpha   90.00
_cell.angle_beta   90.00
_cell.angle_gamma   90.00
#
_symmetry.space_group_name_H-M   'P 1'
#
loop_
_entity.id
_entity.type
_entity.pdbx_description
1 polymer ?
#
loop_
_entity_poly.entity_id
_entity_poly.type
_entity_poly.pdbx_seq_one_letter_code
_entity_poly.pdbx_strand_id
1 'polypeptide(L)'
;MSEPRPIQVPSTDGVTVIAHDHGGIGPVVLLSHATGFHGRYWDPIVARLPQGYRYVAIDLRGHGDSIVPDGVSMNWRGMGEDVLAVVDALDAGSVRAVGHSMGGCAVIRAELERPGTIEAAWLCEPIIFPNDAGPARTTEGDSRMAETARKRREVFDSFDAVLERYGSRPPFSAVHPDALRAYVLHGFREQDDGSVILKCRRDTEAAVFEHAQTDTFDHLASVTAPVTVAGSGDGDGPATFAPGVADARPLGTFEYYGDLTHFAPLEDPDRIAAAIAAALGLD
;
A
#
# COMPACT_ATOMS: atom_id res chain seq x y z
N MET A 1 7.03 -4.07 20.21
CA MET A 1 5.64 -3.58 20.28
C MET A 1 4.70 -4.77 20.50
N SER A 2 3.53 -4.56 21.11
CA SER A 2 2.47 -5.57 21.15
C SER A 2 1.94 -5.85 19.73
N GLU A 3 1.42 -7.05 19.50
CA GLU A 3 0.71 -7.38 18.26
C GLU A 3 -0.43 -6.36 18.02
N PRO A 4 -0.58 -5.82 16.81
CA PRO A 4 -1.69 -4.93 16.51
C PRO A 4 -3.03 -5.67 16.60
N ARG A 5 -4.05 -4.96 17.05
CA ARG A 5 -5.40 -5.49 17.16
C ARG A 5 -6.09 -5.43 15.79
N PRO A 6 -6.54 -6.55 15.23
CA PRO A 6 -7.32 -6.54 14.00
C PRO A 6 -8.74 -5.99 14.26
N ILE A 7 -9.20 -5.11 13.38
CA ILE A 7 -10.55 -4.56 13.34
C ILE A 7 -11.18 -4.99 12.01
N GLN A 8 -12.31 -5.65 12.07
CA GLN A 8 -13.10 -5.97 10.87
C GLN A 8 -13.98 -4.78 10.52
N VAL A 9 -13.83 -4.26 9.31
CA VAL A 9 -14.54 -3.08 8.83
C VAL A 9 -15.35 -3.45 7.58
N PRO A 10 -16.69 -3.40 7.67
CA PRO A 10 -17.52 -3.53 6.47
C PRO A 10 -17.23 -2.39 5.47
N SER A 11 -17.00 -2.76 4.22
CA SER A 11 -16.78 -1.84 3.11
C SER A 11 -17.86 -2.04 2.04
N THR A 12 -17.70 -1.41 0.88
CA THR A 12 -18.63 -1.55 -0.24
C THR A 12 -18.61 -2.96 -0.84
N ASP A 13 -19.60 -3.30 -1.64
CA ASP A 13 -19.74 -4.59 -2.35
C ASP A 13 -19.75 -5.83 -1.45
N GLY A 14 -20.05 -5.68 -0.15
CA GLY A 14 -20.01 -6.76 0.83
C GLY A 14 -18.58 -7.16 1.26
N VAL A 15 -17.58 -6.39 0.91
CA VAL A 15 -16.19 -6.57 1.35
C VAL A 15 -16.09 -6.28 2.84
N THR A 16 -15.29 -7.07 3.54
CA THR A 16 -14.83 -6.77 4.90
C THR A 16 -13.33 -6.59 4.88
N VAL A 17 -12.86 -5.38 5.08
CA VAL A 17 -11.42 -5.08 5.18
C VAL A 17 -10.93 -5.26 6.61
N ILE A 18 -9.66 -5.63 6.76
CA ILE A 18 -9.01 -5.72 8.06
C ILE A 18 -8.12 -4.51 8.28
N ALA A 19 -8.36 -3.80 9.38
CA ALA A 19 -7.49 -2.73 9.84
C ALA A 19 -6.69 -3.22 11.05
N HIS A 20 -5.38 -3.15 10.97
CA HIS A 20 -4.44 -3.55 12.03
C HIS A 20 -4.11 -2.33 12.89
N ASP A 21 -4.73 -2.24 14.04
CA ASP A 21 -4.59 -1.13 15.00
C ASP A 21 -3.38 -1.38 15.92
N HIS A 22 -2.30 -0.65 15.69
CA HIS A 22 -1.07 -0.71 16.51
C HIS A 22 -1.21 0.05 17.84
N GLY A 23 -2.37 0.65 18.10
CA GLY A 23 -2.63 1.43 19.30
C GLY A 23 -2.10 2.86 19.19
N GLY A 24 -2.06 3.53 20.34
CA GLY A 24 -1.81 4.96 20.48
C GLY A 24 -3.10 5.73 20.75
N ILE A 25 -2.98 6.98 21.19
CA ILE A 25 -4.09 7.82 21.67
C ILE A 25 -4.20 9.17 20.95
N GLY A 26 -3.33 9.43 19.98
CA GLY A 26 -3.29 10.69 19.21
C GLY A 26 -4.04 10.63 17.89
N PRO A 27 -3.79 11.61 17.02
CA PRO A 27 -4.33 11.61 15.65
C PRO A 27 -4.00 10.32 14.91
N VAL A 28 -4.90 9.89 14.04
CA VAL A 28 -4.72 8.64 13.27
C VAL A 28 -3.75 8.87 12.12
N VAL A 29 -2.81 7.93 11.98
CA VAL A 29 -1.96 7.76 10.80
C VAL A 29 -2.35 6.43 10.15
N LEU A 30 -2.95 6.50 8.96
CA LEU A 30 -3.39 5.34 8.21
C LEU A 30 -2.30 4.93 7.20
N LEU A 31 -1.97 3.62 7.16
CA LEU A 31 -0.95 3.08 6.26
C LEU A 31 -1.58 2.11 5.26
N SER A 32 -1.39 2.37 3.97
CA SER A 32 -1.96 1.63 2.85
C SER A 32 -0.88 1.00 1.97
N HIS A 33 -0.99 -0.31 1.74
CA HIS A 33 0.06 -1.15 1.14
C HIS A 33 0.02 -1.21 -0.40
N ALA A 34 1.12 -1.73 -0.99
CA ALA A 34 1.24 -2.01 -2.42
C ALA A 34 0.47 -3.28 -2.84
N THR A 35 0.23 -3.44 -4.16
CA THR A 35 -0.36 -4.67 -4.73
C THR A 35 0.46 -5.90 -4.36
N GLY A 36 -0.22 -6.96 -3.93
CA GLY A 36 0.41 -8.22 -3.52
C GLY A 36 1.02 -8.20 -2.12
N PHE A 37 0.87 -7.08 -1.38
CA PHE A 37 1.31 -6.92 0.01
C PHE A 37 0.11 -6.98 0.98
N HIS A 38 0.26 -6.47 2.19
CA HIS A 38 -0.75 -6.44 3.25
C HIS A 38 -0.36 -5.39 4.31
N GLY A 39 -1.27 -5.01 5.22
CA GLY A 39 -1.03 -3.96 6.21
C GLY A 39 0.15 -4.24 7.14
N ARG A 40 0.35 -5.50 7.54
CA ARG A 40 1.39 -5.88 8.49
C ARG A 40 2.83 -5.74 7.96
N TYR A 41 3.04 -5.54 6.65
CA TYR A 41 4.39 -5.24 6.14
C TYR A 41 4.91 -3.87 6.60
N TRP A 42 4.01 -2.99 7.09
CA TRP A 42 4.34 -1.71 7.69
C TRP A 42 4.86 -1.81 9.13
N ASP A 43 4.77 -2.98 9.79
CA ASP A 43 5.18 -3.17 11.18
C ASP A 43 6.59 -2.62 11.49
N PRO A 44 7.62 -2.87 10.66
CA PRO A 44 8.96 -2.33 10.90
C PRO A 44 9.02 -0.80 10.85
N ILE A 45 8.23 -0.17 9.99
CA ILE A 45 8.15 1.30 9.90
C ILE A 45 7.41 1.84 11.11
N VAL A 46 6.23 1.28 11.44
CA VAL A 46 5.45 1.72 12.61
C VAL A 46 6.27 1.63 13.90
N ALA A 47 7.15 0.60 14.02
CA ALA A 47 8.05 0.47 15.16
C ALA A 47 9.05 1.63 15.33
N ARG A 48 9.29 2.40 14.27
CA ARG A 48 10.27 3.49 14.18
C ARG A 48 9.63 4.87 14.19
N LEU A 49 8.31 4.94 14.03
CA LEU A 49 7.57 6.21 14.03
C LEU A 49 7.41 6.77 15.45
N PRO A 50 7.26 8.10 15.61
CA PRO A 50 7.10 8.76 16.91
C PRO A 50 5.91 8.22 17.70
N GLN A 51 6.00 8.30 19.03
CA GLN A 51 4.87 8.03 19.92
C GLN A 51 3.88 9.22 19.89
N GLY A 52 2.67 9.00 20.39
CA GLY A 52 1.66 10.08 20.46
C GLY A 52 0.64 10.08 19.31
N TYR A 53 0.75 9.11 18.40
CA TYR A 53 -0.18 8.90 17.29
C TYR A 53 -0.80 7.50 17.36
N ARG A 54 -1.98 7.33 16.74
CA ARG A 54 -2.60 6.02 16.56
C ARG A 54 -2.30 5.52 15.16
N TYR A 55 -1.49 4.48 15.04
CA TYR A 55 -1.12 3.90 13.75
C TYR A 55 -2.06 2.76 13.39
N VAL A 56 -2.63 2.82 12.18
CA VAL A 56 -3.54 1.81 11.68
C VAL A 56 -3.13 1.44 10.25
N ALA A 57 -2.78 0.18 10.03
CA ALA A 57 -2.44 -0.34 8.71
C ALA A 57 -3.61 -1.16 8.15
N ILE A 58 -4.01 -0.91 6.92
CA ILE A 58 -5.15 -1.56 6.28
C ILE A 58 -4.70 -2.72 5.38
N ASP A 59 -5.43 -3.83 5.41
CA ASP A 59 -5.46 -4.81 4.31
C ASP A 59 -6.55 -4.39 3.33
N LEU A 60 -6.19 -3.86 2.17
CA LEU A 60 -7.17 -3.52 1.13
C LEU A 60 -7.86 -4.78 0.58
N ARG A 61 -9.01 -4.64 -0.08
CA ARG A 61 -9.74 -5.75 -0.69
C ARG A 61 -8.84 -6.69 -1.48
N GLY A 62 -9.02 -8.01 -1.27
CA GLY A 62 -8.24 -9.06 -1.93
C GLY A 62 -6.83 -9.29 -1.36
N HIS A 63 -6.44 -8.57 -0.30
CA HIS A 63 -5.11 -8.66 0.31
C HIS A 63 -5.20 -9.02 1.79
N GLY A 64 -4.08 -9.55 2.32
CA GLY A 64 -3.97 -9.89 3.73
C GLY A 64 -5.08 -10.80 4.24
N ASP A 65 -5.74 -10.38 5.31
CA ASP A 65 -6.85 -11.10 5.92
C ASP A 65 -8.23 -10.52 5.57
N SER A 66 -8.29 -9.56 4.62
CA SER A 66 -9.55 -9.01 4.14
C SER A 66 -10.38 -10.03 3.38
N ILE A 67 -11.70 -9.99 3.58
CA ILE A 67 -12.66 -10.95 3.04
C ILE A 67 -13.40 -10.28 1.88
N VAL A 68 -13.37 -10.93 0.71
CA VAL A 68 -14.03 -10.46 -0.50
C VAL A 68 -15.00 -11.53 -0.98
N PRO A 69 -16.29 -11.21 -1.18
CA PRO A 69 -17.23 -12.13 -1.79
C PRO A 69 -16.87 -12.48 -3.23
N ASP A 70 -17.29 -13.66 -3.69
CA ASP A 70 -17.06 -14.09 -5.07
C ASP A 70 -17.65 -13.10 -6.08
N GLY A 71 -16.90 -12.83 -7.15
CA GLY A 71 -17.35 -11.97 -8.25
C GLY A 71 -17.23 -10.46 -8.00
N VAL A 72 -16.74 -10.04 -6.83
CA VAL A 72 -16.48 -8.62 -6.56
C VAL A 72 -15.26 -8.15 -7.36
N SER A 73 -15.41 -6.98 -8.00
CA SER A 73 -14.33 -6.37 -8.77
C SER A 73 -13.19 -5.86 -7.89
N MET A 74 -11.95 -6.11 -8.31
CA MET A 74 -10.73 -5.58 -7.70
C MET A 74 -10.39 -4.16 -8.20
N ASN A 75 -11.39 -3.36 -8.61
CA ASN A 75 -11.17 -2.01 -9.11
C ASN A 75 -10.64 -1.09 -8.00
N TRP A 76 -9.85 -0.11 -8.41
CA TRP A 76 -9.14 0.77 -7.47
C TRP A 76 -10.00 1.88 -6.88
N ARG A 77 -11.17 2.14 -7.44
CA ARG A 77 -12.18 2.97 -6.80
C ARG A 77 -12.64 2.32 -5.49
N GLY A 78 -12.96 1.03 -5.53
CA GLY A 78 -13.32 0.26 -4.35
C GLY A 78 -12.23 0.27 -3.28
N MET A 79 -10.94 0.33 -3.67
CA MET A 79 -9.84 0.47 -2.69
C MET A 79 -9.84 1.84 -2.00
N GLY A 80 -10.23 2.91 -2.71
CA GLY A 80 -10.48 4.22 -2.08
C GLY A 80 -11.64 4.18 -1.09
N GLU A 81 -12.71 3.46 -1.44
CA GLU A 81 -13.87 3.21 -0.56
C GLU A 81 -13.47 2.39 0.68
N ASP A 82 -12.54 1.43 0.55
CA ASP A 82 -11.99 0.68 1.69
C ASP A 82 -11.25 1.60 2.68
N VAL A 83 -10.47 2.56 2.17
CA VAL A 83 -9.82 3.60 2.99
C VAL A 83 -10.87 4.42 3.74
N LEU A 84 -11.91 4.90 3.04
CA LEU A 84 -13.00 5.69 3.65
C LEU A 84 -13.74 4.89 4.73
N ALA A 85 -14.05 3.62 4.47
CA ALA A 85 -14.70 2.75 5.44
C ALA A 85 -13.89 2.62 6.74
N VAL A 86 -12.55 2.48 6.63
CA VAL A 86 -11.69 2.43 7.82
C VAL A 86 -11.65 3.76 8.56
N VAL A 87 -11.58 4.91 7.86
CA VAL A 87 -11.64 6.24 8.50
C VAL A 87 -12.93 6.40 9.30
N ASP A 88 -14.08 5.98 8.72
CA ASP A 88 -15.38 6.03 9.39
C ASP A 88 -15.44 5.09 10.60
N ALA A 89 -14.96 3.86 10.47
CA ALA A 89 -14.93 2.89 11.56
C ALA A 89 -14.04 3.31 12.74
N LEU A 90 -13.04 4.16 12.48
CA LEU A 90 -12.16 4.72 13.51
C LEU A 90 -12.74 5.99 14.17
N ASP A 91 -13.86 6.52 13.65
CA ASP A 91 -14.44 7.81 14.04
C ASP A 91 -13.39 8.95 14.00
N ALA A 92 -12.52 8.90 12.99
CA ALA A 92 -11.34 9.75 12.94
C ALA A 92 -11.61 11.15 12.33
N GLY A 93 -12.73 11.31 11.61
CA GLY A 93 -13.06 12.52 10.84
C GLY A 93 -12.09 12.74 9.67
N SER A 94 -10.83 12.97 9.96
CA SER A 94 -9.72 13.05 9.02
C SER A 94 -8.49 12.29 9.53
N VAL A 95 -7.56 11.94 8.63
CA VAL A 95 -6.36 11.17 8.95
C VAL A 95 -5.13 11.72 8.23
N ARG A 96 -3.95 11.51 8.80
CA ARG A 96 -2.70 11.53 8.04
C ARG A 96 -2.51 10.18 7.38
N ALA A 97 -1.97 10.15 6.16
CA ALA A 97 -1.92 8.92 5.40
C ALA A 97 -0.52 8.61 4.87
N VAL A 98 -0.18 7.33 4.86
CA VAL A 98 0.99 6.77 4.20
C VAL A 98 0.51 5.80 3.14
N GLY A 99 1.01 5.91 1.92
CA GLY A 99 0.62 5.02 0.84
C GLY A 99 1.81 4.54 0.03
N HIS A 100 1.82 3.28 -0.35
CA HIS A 100 2.82 2.73 -1.25
C HIS A 100 2.17 2.17 -2.50
N SER A 101 2.64 2.61 -3.67
CA SER A 101 2.20 2.05 -4.95
C SER A 101 0.68 2.16 -5.13
N MET A 102 -0.04 1.06 -5.28
CA MET A 102 -1.51 0.97 -5.29
C MET A 102 -2.14 1.67 -4.07
N GLY A 103 -1.58 1.45 -2.88
CA GLY A 103 -2.07 2.07 -1.65
C GLY A 103 -1.98 3.60 -1.67
N GLY A 104 -0.98 4.15 -2.35
CA GLY A 104 -0.89 5.59 -2.61
C GLY A 104 -2.02 6.10 -3.50
N CYS A 105 -2.39 5.35 -4.53
CA CYS A 105 -3.55 5.65 -5.36
C CYS A 105 -4.86 5.56 -4.55
N ALA A 106 -5.02 4.53 -3.71
CA ALA A 106 -6.20 4.35 -2.87
C ALA A 106 -6.40 5.54 -1.90
N VAL A 107 -5.32 6.05 -1.29
CA VAL A 107 -5.35 7.25 -0.44
C VAL A 107 -5.84 8.48 -1.22
N ILE A 108 -5.30 8.71 -2.42
CA ILE A 108 -5.73 9.84 -3.26
C ILE A 108 -7.19 9.66 -3.72
N ARG A 109 -7.60 8.44 -4.07
CA ARG A 109 -9.01 8.15 -4.43
C ARG A 109 -9.97 8.44 -3.28
N ALA A 110 -9.61 8.10 -2.04
CA ALA A 110 -10.39 8.43 -0.86
C ALA A 110 -10.57 9.94 -0.69
N GLU A 111 -9.51 10.73 -0.85
CA GLU A 111 -9.57 12.20 -0.78
C GLU A 111 -10.41 12.80 -1.92
N LEU A 112 -10.30 12.27 -3.14
CA LEU A 112 -11.12 12.71 -4.28
C LEU A 112 -12.61 12.40 -4.10
N GLU A 113 -12.95 11.25 -3.53
CA GLU A 113 -14.34 10.87 -3.26
C GLU A 113 -14.94 11.67 -2.09
N ARG A 114 -14.14 11.94 -1.07
CA ARG A 114 -14.55 12.71 0.12
C ARG A 114 -13.45 13.69 0.52
N PRO A 115 -13.45 14.91 -0.06
CA PRO A 115 -12.46 15.94 0.24
C PRO A 115 -12.39 16.28 1.73
N GLY A 116 -11.17 16.46 2.24
CA GLY A 116 -10.89 16.73 3.65
C GLY A 116 -10.77 15.45 4.52
N THR A 117 -10.80 14.26 3.92
CA THR A 117 -10.49 13.03 4.61
C THR A 117 -9.00 12.91 4.96
N ILE A 118 -8.14 13.40 4.07
CA ILE A 118 -6.68 13.34 4.23
C ILE A 118 -6.15 14.71 4.67
N GLU A 119 -5.58 14.80 5.87
CA GLU A 119 -4.95 16.04 6.37
C GLU A 119 -3.58 16.29 5.73
N ALA A 120 -2.80 15.23 5.56
CA ALA A 120 -1.51 15.21 4.89
C ALA A 120 -1.19 13.78 4.45
N ALA A 121 -0.40 13.60 3.39
CA ALA A 121 0.02 12.28 2.97
C ALA A 121 1.50 12.21 2.59
N TRP A 122 2.12 11.04 2.84
CA TRP A 122 3.40 10.63 2.26
C TRP A 122 3.16 9.40 1.38
N LEU A 123 3.49 9.51 0.09
CA LEU A 123 3.18 8.48 -0.90
C LEU A 123 4.46 8.02 -1.61
N CYS A 124 4.82 6.75 -1.46
CA CYS A 124 5.93 6.16 -2.21
C CYS A 124 5.41 5.62 -3.54
N GLU A 125 5.86 6.25 -4.62
CA GLU A 125 5.57 5.85 -6.00
C GLU A 125 4.11 5.43 -6.23
N PRO A 126 3.15 6.33 -5.94
CA PRO A 126 1.74 6.01 -6.14
C PRO A 126 1.47 5.67 -7.61
N ILE A 127 0.70 4.60 -7.85
CA ILE A 127 0.32 4.22 -9.22
C ILE A 127 -0.73 5.18 -9.75
N ILE A 128 -0.27 6.33 -10.16
CA ILE A 128 -1.07 7.42 -10.75
C ILE A 128 -0.32 7.90 -11.97
N PHE A 129 -0.82 7.55 -13.16
CA PHE A 129 -0.14 7.86 -14.42
C PHE A 129 -0.92 8.92 -15.21
N PRO A 130 -0.23 9.90 -15.82
CA PRO A 130 -0.86 10.83 -16.75
C PRO A 130 -1.42 10.09 -17.98
N ASN A 131 -2.40 10.70 -18.65
CA ASN A 131 -3.07 10.09 -19.79
C ASN A 131 -2.15 9.78 -20.98
N ASP A 132 -1.03 10.49 -21.09
CA ASP A 132 -0.02 10.35 -22.13
C ASP A 132 1.16 9.45 -21.73
N ALA A 133 1.06 8.75 -20.59
CA ALA A 133 2.12 7.86 -20.09
C ALA A 133 2.40 6.63 -20.99
N GLY A 134 1.69 6.49 -22.10
CA GLY A 134 1.92 5.43 -23.09
C GLY A 134 1.80 4.01 -22.51
N PRO A 135 2.78 3.12 -22.76
CA PRO A 135 2.71 1.72 -22.30
C PRO A 135 2.75 1.51 -20.78
N ALA A 136 3.09 2.53 -19.99
CA ALA A 136 3.02 2.46 -18.53
C ALA A 136 1.56 2.41 -18.04
N ARG A 137 0.63 2.92 -18.87
CA ARG A 137 -0.80 2.87 -18.61
C ARG A 137 -1.36 1.52 -19.09
N THR A 138 -1.74 0.66 -18.18
CA THR A 138 -2.46 -0.57 -18.52
C THR A 138 -3.89 -0.21 -18.94
N THR A 139 -4.28 -0.61 -20.13
CA THR A 139 -5.71 -0.67 -20.51
C THR A 139 -6.33 -1.86 -19.77
N GLU A 140 -7.59 -1.72 -19.38
CA GLU A 140 -8.35 -2.79 -18.73
C GLU A 140 -8.16 -4.12 -19.50
N GLY A 141 -7.67 -5.14 -18.80
CA GLY A 141 -7.51 -6.50 -19.36
C GLY A 141 -6.15 -6.84 -20.00
N ASP A 142 -5.27 -5.88 -20.31
CA ASP A 142 -3.96 -6.16 -20.93
C ASP A 142 -2.80 -5.69 -20.04
N SER A 143 -2.51 -6.45 -18.99
CA SER A 143 -1.46 -6.14 -18.02
C SER A 143 -0.36 -7.20 -17.99
N ARG A 144 0.86 -6.82 -18.41
CA ARG A 144 2.07 -7.65 -18.23
C ARG A 144 2.31 -8.01 -16.76
N MET A 145 1.95 -7.12 -15.83
CA MET A 145 2.03 -7.37 -14.39
C MET A 145 1.05 -8.47 -13.97
N ALA A 146 -0.18 -8.47 -14.50
CA ALA A 146 -1.16 -9.51 -14.25
C ALA A 146 -0.69 -10.89 -14.74
N GLU A 147 -0.08 -10.95 -15.93
CA GLU A 147 0.51 -12.21 -16.42
C GLU A 147 1.65 -12.70 -15.50
N THR A 148 2.45 -11.78 -14.98
CA THR A 148 3.54 -12.11 -14.04
C THR A 148 2.97 -12.59 -12.71
N ALA A 149 1.93 -11.93 -12.19
CA ALA A 149 1.25 -12.31 -10.97
C ALA A 149 0.69 -13.74 -11.06
N ARG A 150 0.05 -14.12 -12.17
CA ARG A 150 -0.48 -15.48 -12.39
C ARG A 150 0.59 -16.57 -12.39
N LYS A 151 1.85 -16.24 -12.62
CA LYS A 151 2.98 -17.19 -12.60
C LYS A 151 3.63 -17.32 -11.22
N ARG A 152 3.19 -16.53 -10.22
CA ARG A 152 3.74 -16.62 -8.87
C ARG A 152 3.49 -18.00 -8.25
N ARG A 153 4.51 -18.53 -7.56
CA ARG A 153 4.33 -19.70 -6.69
C ARG A 153 3.54 -19.26 -5.47
N GLU A 154 2.42 -19.94 -5.19
CA GLU A 154 1.55 -19.62 -4.07
C GLU A 154 1.78 -20.50 -2.84
N VAL A 155 2.22 -21.75 -3.04
CA VAL A 155 2.38 -22.75 -1.97
C VAL A 155 3.84 -23.06 -1.77
N PHE A 156 4.28 -23.09 -0.51
CA PHE A 156 5.63 -23.42 -0.08
C PHE A 156 5.58 -24.39 1.09
N ASP A 157 6.66 -25.11 1.31
CA ASP A 157 6.74 -26.17 2.31
C ASP A 157 6.70 -25.62 3.75
N SER A 158 7.15 -24.37 3.95
CA SER A 158 7.15 -23.69 5.25
C SER A 158 7.41 -22.18 5.10
N PHE A 159 7.22 -21.40 6.17
CA PHE A 159 7.64 -20.00 6.23
C PHE A 159 9.14 -19.83 5.98
N ASP A 160 9.98 -20.72 6.51
CA ASP A 160 11.44 -20.68 6.30
C ASP A 160 11.80 -20.85 4.82
N ALA A 161 11.10 -21.75 4.10
CA ALA A 161 11.29 -21.93 2.67
C ALA A 161 10.90 -20.67 1.86
N VAL A 162 9.89 -19.90 2.32
CA VAL A 162 9.54 -18.60 1.70
C VAL A 162 10.63 -17.59 1.97
N LEU A 163 11.08 -17.46 3.24
CA LEU A 163 12.13 -16.52 3.65
C LEU A 163 13.42 -16.73 2.87
N GLU A 164 13.88 -17.99 2.78
CA GLU A 164 15.07 -18.37 2.02
C GLU A 164 14.94 -18.01 0.54
N ARG A 165 13.79 -18.38 -0.08
CA ARG A 165 13.57 -18.12 -1.50
C ARG A 165 13.51 -16.64 -1.82
N TYR A 166 12.80 -15.85 -1.04
CA TYR A 166 12.65 -14.43 -1.29
C TYR A 166 13.92 -13.67 -0.94
N GLY A 167 14.53 -13.92 0.22
CA GLY A 167 15.76 -13.28 0.65
C GLY A 167 16.98 -13.57 -0.26
N SER A 168 16.94 -14.64 -1.05
CA SER A 168 18.03 -14.99 -1.98
C SER A 168 17.89 -14.40 -3.39
N ARG A 169 16.80 -13.69 -3.71
CA ARG A 169 16.50 -13.24 -5.09
C ARG A 169 15.93 -11.83 -5.15
N PRO A 170 16.33 -11.01 -6.14
CA PRO A 170 15.66 -9.76 -6.41
C PRO A 170 14.16 -9.93 -6.68
N PRO A 171 13.33 -8.94 -6.32
CA PRO A 171 13.71 -7.71 -5.62
C PRO A 171 13.88 -7.87 -4.10
N PHE A 172 13.40 -8.95 -3.51
CA PHE A 172 13.36 -9.13 -2.05
C PHE A 172 14.73 -9.35 -1.39
N SER A 173 15.78 -9.67 -2.15
CA SER A 173 17.14 -9.80 -1.59
C SER A 173 17.74 -8.46 -1.11
N ALA A 174 17.18 -7.33 -1.52
CA ALA A 174 17.58 -6.00 -1.05
C ALA A 174 16.75 -5.51 0.15
N VAL A 175 15.65 -6.22 0.47
CA VAL A 175 14.72 -5.84 1.53
C VAL A 175 15.35 -6.06 2.92
N HIS A 176 15.12 -5.12 3.84
CA HIS A 176 15.57 -5.24 5.23
C HIS A 176 15.02 -6.53 5.86
N PRO A 177 15.83 -7.29 6.64
CA PRO A 177 15.39 -8.58 7.19
C PRO A 177 14.10 -8.53 7.99
N ASP A 178 13.87 -7.47 8.79
CA ASP A 178 12.63 -7.31 9.55
C ASP A 178 11.42 -7.12 8.63
N ALA A 179 11.59 -6.37 7.53
CA ALA A 179 10.52 -6.12 6.57
C ALA A 179 10.20 -7.38 5.75
N LEU A 180 11.23 -8.13 5.33
CA LEU A 180 11.04 -9.43 4.69
C LEU A 180 10.32 -10.41 5.62
N ARG A 181 10.71 -10.46 6.89
CA ARG A 181 10.07 -11.31 7.89
C ARG A 181 8.60 -10.94 8.09
N ALA A 182 8.29 -9.65 8.25
CA ALA A 182 6.92 -9.17 8.40
C ALA A 182 6.07 -9.51 7.15
N TYR A 183 6.62 -9.28 5.94
CA TYR A 183 5.97 -9.63 4.70
C TYR A 183 5.63 -11.12 4.62
N VAL A 184 6.56 -12.00 4.97
CA VAL A 184 6.36 -13.45 4.87
C VAL A 184 5.42 -13.98 5.95
N LEU A 185 5.64 -13.62 7.21
CA LEU A 185 4.85 -14.18 8.32
C LEU A 185 3.37 -13.77 8.27
N HIS A 186 3.06 -12.59 7.73
CA HIS A 186 1.69 -12.08 7.67
C HIS A 186 1.06 -12.15 6.27
N GLY A 187 1.87 -12.33 5.22
CA GLY A 187 1.40 -12.49 3.84
C GLY A 187 1.08 -13.92 3.43
N PHE A 188 1.41 -14.89 4.26
CA PHE A 188 1.11 -16.31 4.04
C PHE A 188 0.26 -16.87 5.18
N ARG A 189 -0.47 -17.93 4.91
CA ARG A 189 -1.27 -18.68 5.90
C ARG A 189 -0.82 -20.14 5.91
N GLU A 190 -0.63 -20.68 7.10
CA GLU A 190 -0.35 -22.10 7.31
C GLU A 190 -1.57 -22.95 6.94
N GLN A 191 -1.32 -24.10 6.35
CA GLN A 191 -2.30 -25.12 5.99
C GLN A 191 -2.18 -26.33 6.92
N ASP A 192 -3.19 -27.20 6.92
CA ASP A 192 -3.26 -28.37 7.82
C ASP A 192 -2.10 -29.36 7.64
N ASP A 193 -1.47 -29.39 6.46
CA ASP A 193 -0.32 -30.23 6.14
C ASP A 193 1.04 -29.58 6.50
N GLY A 194 1.04 -28.39 7.13
CA GLY A 194 2.23 -27.63 7.50
C GLY A 194 2.82 -26.80 6.36
N SER A 195 2.29 -26.89 5.14
CA SER A 195 2.65 -25.99 4.05
C SER A 195 2.07 -24.59 4.28
N VAL A 196 2.58 -23.59 3.57
CA VAL A 196 2.07 -22.23 3.66
C VAL A 196 1.61 -21.72 2.29
N ILE A 197 0.50 -20.99 2.28
CA ILE A 197 -0.11 -20.47 1.07
C ILE A 197 -0.21 -18.96 1.11
N LEU A 198 0.09 -18.31 -0.03
CA LEU A 198 -0.01 -16.86 -0.19
C LEU A 198 -1.45 -16.38 0.02
N LYS A 199 -1.66 -15.40 0.90
CA LYS A 199 -2.99 -14.83 1.20
C LYS A 199 -3.54 -14.04 0.02
N CYS A 200 -2.77 -13.12 -0.55
CA CYS A 200 -3.13 -12.48 -1.82
C CYS A 200 -2.89 -13.47 -2.95
N ARG A 201 -3.96 -14.18 -3.35
CA ARG A 201 -3.88 -15.23 -4.38
C ARG A 201 -3.43 -14.62 -5.71
N ARG A 202 -2.63 -15.37 -6.49
CA ARG A 202 -2.07 -14.91 -7.77
C ARG A 202 -3.14 -14.41 -8.74
N ASP A 203 -4.33 -15.03 -8.77
CA ASP A 203 -5.42 -14.60 -9.64
C ASP A 203 -6.08 -13.32 -9.12
N THR A 204 -6.15 -13.13 -7.80
CA THR A 204 -6.60 -11.88 -7.16
C THR A 204 -5.60 -10.74 -7.45
N GLU A 205 -4.30 -10.98 -7.26
CA GLU A 205 -3.25 -10.00 -7.57
C GLU A 205 -3.28 -9.61 -9.05
N ALA A 206 -3.47 -10.58 -9.94
CA ALA A 206 -3.62 -10.34 -11.37
C ALA A 206 -4.86 -9.47 -11.67
N ALA A 207 -6.00 -9.78 -11.06
CA ALA A 207 -7.22 -8.98 -11.22
C ALA A 207 -7.03 -7.54 -10.74
N VAL A 208 -6.28 -7.32 -9.65
CA VAL A 208 -5.94 -5.96 -9.18
C VAL A 208 -5.16 -5.19 -10.26
N PHE A 209 -4.18 -5.80 -10.91
CA PHE A 209 -3.43 -5.15 -11.99
C PHE A 209 -4.29 -4.90 -13.23
N GLU A 210 -5.23 -5.78 -13.55
CA GLU A 210 -6.14 -5.64 -14.72
C GLU A 210 -7.19 -4.54 -14.53
N HIS A 211 -7.55 -4.23 -13.28
CA HIS A 211 -8.58 -3.24 -12.95
C HIS A 211 -7.98 -1.93 -12.38
N ALA A 212 -6.70 -1.67 -12.66
CA ALA A 212 -6.05 -0.42 -12.25
C ALA A 212 -6.79 0.79 -12.84
N GLN A 213 -7.11 1.76 -11.99
CA GLN A 213 -7.85 2.94 -12.39
C GLN A 213 -6.92 3.95 -13.07
N THR A 214 -7.37 4.55 -14.16
CA THR A 214 -6.52 5.37 -15.03
C THR A 214 -6.85 6.87 -15.01
N ASP A 215 -7.96 7.29 -14.37
CA ASP A 215 -8.45 8.67 -14.37
C ASP A 215 -7.97 9.53 -13.18
N THR A 216 -7.29 8.92 -12.21
CA THR A 216 -6.90 9.61 -10.95
C THR A 216 -6.00 10.83 -11.20
N PHE A 217 -5.12 10.78 -12.21
CA PHE A 217 -4.21 11.88 -12.53
C PHE A 217 -4.96 13.15 -12.94
N ASP A 218 -6.05 13.02 -13.69
CA ASP A 218 -6.82 14.15 -14.22
C ASP A 218 -7.50 14.99 -13.12
N HIS A 219 -7.62 14.43 -11.93
CA HIS A 219 -8.28 15.05 -10.79
C HIS A 219 -7.32 15.52 -9.69
N LEU A 220 -5.99 15.33 -9.85
CA LEU A 220 -5.00 15.66 -8.82
C LEU A 220 -5.01 17.14 -8.39
N ALA A 221 -5.33 18.05 -9.31
CA ALA A 221 -5.41 19.49 -9.00
C ALA A 221 -6.49 19.83 -7.95
N SER A 222 -7.47 18.96 -7.73
CA SER A 222 -8.49 19.16 -6.69
C SER A 222 -8.07 18.64 -5.30
N VAL A 223 -6.97 17.91 -5.20
CA VAL A 223 -6.41 17.45 -3.92
C VAL A 223 -5.65 18.61 -3.28
N THR A 224 -6.24 19.21 -2.25
CA THR A 224 -5.69 20.40 -1.57
C THR A 224 -4.87 20.06 -0.32
N ALA A 225 -4.92 18.82 0.15
CA ALA A 225 -4.08 18.35 1.24
C ALA A 225 -2.58 18.40 0.86
N PRO A 226 -1.67 18.73 1.78
CA PRO A 226 -0.24 18.58 1.59
C PRO A 226 0.10 17.11 1.29
N VAL A 227 0.80 16.85 0.20
CA VAL A 227 1.23 15.49 -0.15
C VAL A 227 2.68 15.49 -0.60
N THR A 228 3.50 14.72 0.11
CA THR A 228 4.87 14.41 -0.30
C THR A 228 4.86 13.11 -1.11
N VAL A 229 5.40 13.17 -2.33
CA VAL A 229 5.59 12.00 -3.20
C VAL A 229 7.07 11.61 -3.18
N ALA A 230 7.34 10.39 -2.79
CA ALA A 230 8.68 9.80 -2.83
C ALA A 230 8.86 9.01 -4.13
N GLY A 231 9.98 9.20 -4.81
CA GLY A 231 10.40 8.42 -5.98
C GLY A 231 11.75 7.77 -5.74
N SER A 232 11.93 6.56 -6.26
CA SER A 232 13.17 5.78 -6.18
C SER A 232 14.12 5.99 -7.36
N GLY A 233 15.25 5.31 -7.31
CA GLY A 233 16.27 5.33 -8.36
C GLY A 233 16.05 4.34 -9.51
N ASP A 234 14.95 3.60 -9.55
CA ASP A 234 14.70 2.58 -10.58
C ASP A 234 14.73 3.12 -12.03
N GLY A 235 14.39 4.40 -12.20
CA GLY A 235 14.46 5.07 -13.50
C GLY A 235 13.39 4.64 -14.50
N ASP A 236 12.47 3.78 -14.12
CA ASP A 236 11.35 3.33 -14.93
C ASP A 236 10.06 3.20 -14.10
N GLY A 237 8.95 2.83 -14.72
CA GLY A 237 7.68 2.60 -14.04
C GLY A 237 7.19 3.80 -13.22
N PRO A 238 6.66 3.58 -12.01
CA PRO A 238 6.07 4.62 -11.18
C PRO A 238 7.05 5.72 -10.78
N ALA A 239 8.34 5.40 -10.60
CA ALA A 239 9.39 6.35 -10.26
C ALA A 239 9.48 7.51 -11.27
N THR A 240 9.32 7.20 -12.57
CA THR A 240 9.35 8.18 -13.66
C THR A 240 8.25 9.23 -13.55
N PHE A 241 7.08 8.86 -13.03
CA PHE A 241 5.90 9.73 -12.95
C PHE A 241 5.77 10.44 -11.60
N ALA A 242 6.50 10.00 -10.58
CA ALA A 242 6.41 10.54 -9.23
C ALA A 242 6.58 12.08 -9.14
N PRO A 243 7.55 12.72 -9.84
CA PRO A 243 7.66 14.18 -9.88
C PRO A 243 6.40 14.84 -10.44
N GLY A 244 5.89 14.35 -11.58
CA GLY A 244 4.67 14.87 -12.21
C GLY A 244 3.41 14.69 -11.33
N VAL A 245 3.34 13.62 -10.57
CA VAL A 245 2.27 13.44 -9.57
C VAL A 245 2.39 14.46 -8.46
N ALA A 246 3.58 14.83 -8.00
CA ALA A 246 3.77 15.91 -7.03
C ALA A 246 3.37 17.27 -7.62
N ASP A 247 3.86 17.61 -8.80
CA ASP A 247 3.64 18.90 -9.46
C ASP A 247 2.18 19.15 -9.86
N ALA A 248 1.40 18.09 -10.10
CA ALA A 248 -0.01 18.20 -10.48
C ALA A 248 -0.94 18.68 -9.34
N ARG A 249 -0.42 18.93 -8.12
CA ARG A 249 -1.19 19.32 -6.94
C ARG A 249 -0.74 20.66 -6.36
N PRO A 250 -1.68 21.43 -5.76
CA PRO A 250 -1.35 22.76 -5.20
C PRO A 250 -0.29 22.73 -4.09
N LEU A 251 -0.28 21.68 -3.26
CA LEU A 251 0.63 21.52 -2.12
C LEU A 251 1.40 20.18 -2.23
N GLY A 252 1.81 19.83 -3.45
CA GLY A 252 2.65 18.66 -3.71
C GLY A 252 4.13 18.96 -3.49
N THR A 253 4.86 18.04 -2.87
CA THR A 253 6.32 18.04 -2.76
C THR A 253 6.87 16.73 -3.27
N PHE A 254 8.11 16.76 -3.80
CA PHE A 254 8.79 15.57 -4.30
C PHE A 254 10.06 15.30 -3.51
N GLU A 255 10.27 14.04 -3.13
CA GLU A 255 11.49 13.53 -2.52
C GLU A 255 12.10 12.44 -3.40
N TYR A 256 13.42 12.41 -3.52
CA TYR A 256 14.14 11.45 -4.36
C TYR A 256 15.08 10.57 -3.56
N TYR A 257 14.92 9.26 -3.72
CA TYR A 257 15.71 8.21 -3.07
C TYR A 257 16.46 7.40 -4.12
N GLY A 258 17.50 8.00 -4.73
CA GLY A 258 18.20 7.47 -5.89
C GLY A 258 18.98 6.17 -5.69
N ASP A 259 19.18 5.77 -4.44
CA ASP A 259 19.84 4.54 -4.00
C ASP A 259 18.86 3.42 -3.60
N LEU A 260 17.56 3.70 -3.62
CA LEU A 260 16.50 2.74 -3.31
C LEU A 260 15.68 2.40 -4.56
N THR A 261 14.92 1.30 -4.49
CA THR A 261 14.03 0.85 -5.56
C THR A 261 12.56 1.13 -5.22
N HIS A 262 11.63 0.65 -6.06
CA HIS A 262 10.18 0.66 -5.76
C HIS A 262 9.85 0.06 -4.38
N PHE A 263 10.76 -0.75 -3.83
CA PHE A 263 10.63 -1.36 -2.51
C PHE A 263 11.22 -0.50 -1.37
N ALA A 264 11.47 0.78 -1.60
CA ALA A 264 12.07 1.69 -0.63
C ALA A 264 11.53 1.57 0.81
N PRO A 265 10.20 1.44 1.06
CA PRO A 265 9.68 1.25 2.41
C PRO A 265 10.15 -0.03 3.12
N LEU A 266 10.55 -1.03 2.35
CA LEU A 266 11.05 -2.30 2.88
C LEU A 266 12.59 -2.36 2.91
N GLU A 267 13.27 -1.60 2.04
CA GLU A 267 14.74 -1.62 1.92
C GLU A 267 15.40 -0.86 3.06
N ASP A 268 14.87 0.34 3.38
CA ASP A 268 15.42 1.21 4.43
C ASP A 268 14.31 1.75 5.35
N PRO A 269 13.76 0.92 6.24
CA PRO A 269 12.67 1.33 7.12
C PRO A 269 13.04 2.45 8.11
N ASP A 270 14.31 2.60 8.47
CA ASP A 270 14.76 3.69 9.36
C ASP A 270 14.68 5.05 8.65
N ARG A 271 15.22 5.14 7.44
CA ARG A 271 15.20 6.35 6.61
C ARG A 271 13.79 6.73 6.19
N ILE A 272 12.99 5.74 5.78
CA ILE A 272 11.62 5.98 5.34
C ILE A 272 10.71 6.38 6.51
N ALA A 273 10.86 5.78 7.69
CA ALA A 273 10.11 6.22 8.87
C ALA A 273 10.43 7.69 9.24
N ALA A 274 11.70 8.11 9.17
CA ALA A 274 12.08 9.50 9.40
C ALA A 274 11.46 10.45 8.36
N ALA A 275 11.45 10.05 7.08
CA ALA A 275 10.83 10.82 6.01
C ALA A 275 9.30 10.96 6.21
N ILE A 276 8.62 9.86 6.53
CA ILE A 276 7.18 9.88 6.87
C ILE A 276 6.91 10.82 8.04
N ALA A 277 7.69 10.72 9.12
CA ALA A 277 7.52 11.59 10.28
C ALA A 277 7.67 13.07 9.91
N ALA A 278 8.69 13.43 9.15
CA ALA A 278 8.93 14.81 8.68
C ALA A 278 7.79 15.31 7.78
N ALA A 279 7.41 14.53 6.78
CA ALA A 279 6.37 14.91 5.82
C ALA A 279 4.98 15.07 6.44
N LEU A 280 4.66 14.25 7.44
CA LEU A 280 3.38 14.29 8.13
C LEU A 280 3.39 15.16 9.41
N GLY A 281 4.53 15.79 9.76
CA GLY A 281 4.65 16.59 10.99
C GLY A 281 4.37 15.74 12.24
N LEU A 282 4.98 14.56 12.32
CA LEU A 282 4.91 13.69 13.50
C LEU A 282 6.09 14.02 14.42
N ASP A 283 5.80 14.66 15.55
CA ASP A 283 6.80 15.08 16.55
C ASP A 283 6.91 14.08 17.72
#